data_fb75359348f0b5ce93cfa8b9b64d5c1a
#
_entry.id   fb75359348f0b5ce93cfa8b9b64d5c1a
#
_cell.length_a   1.000
_cell.length_b   1.000
_cell.length_c   1.000
_cell.angle_alpha   90.00
_cell.angle_beta   90.00
_cell.angle_gamma   90.00
#
_symmetry.space_group_name_H-M   'P 1'
#
loop_
_entity.id
_entity.type
_entity.pdbx_description
1 polymer ?
#
loop_
_entity_poly.entity_id
_entity_poly.type
_entity_poly.pdbx_seq_one_letter_code
_entity_poly.pdbx_strand_id
1 'polypeptide(L)'
;MKIRQICMVVLLWLGVIPAVQAQSFDKLWKEVEQAGKKSLPKTVIKLTDEIYRKGEKEKNSAQMLKAYMWRMKYQEIVTPDSFYVGLTGLEQWAKQTKQPMDRAILHSLIAGIYADYACLLYTSDAAD
;
A
#
# COMPACT_ATOMS: atom_id res chain seq x y z
N MET A 1 -32.41 34.53 28.80
CA MET A 1 -33.05 33.22 28.64
C MET A 1 -32.92 32.61 27.25
N LYS A 2 -33.03 33.38 26.19
CA LYS A 2 -32.93 32.86 24.80
C LYS A 2 -31.49 32.40 24.42
N ILE A 3 -30.46 33.02 24.96
CA ILE A 3 -29.05 32.67 24.70
C ILE A 3 -28.66 31.29 25.25
N ARG A 4 -29.22 30.90 26.41
CA ARG A 4 -28.97 29.55 27.00
C ARG A 4 -29.61 28.43 26.19
N GLN A 5 -30.76 28.68 25.54
CA GLN A 5 -31.41 27.70 24.67
C GLN A 5 -30.68 27.57 23.33
N ILE A 6 -30.15 28.66 22.80
CA ILE A 6 -29.36 28.67 21.55
C ILE A 6 -28.03 27.92 21.76
N CYS A 7 -27.37 28.13 22.90
CA CYS A 7 -26.12 27.37 23.24
C CYS A 7 -26.38 25.86 23.37
N MET A 8 -27.53 25.44 23.90
CA MET A 8 -27.84 24.00 24.00
C MET A 8 -28.11 23.37 22.61
N VAL A 9 -28.75 24.10 21.71
CA VAL A 9 -29.02 23.62 20.35
C VAL A 9 -27.73 23.54 19.53
N VAL A 10 -26.82 24.48 19.68
CA VAL A 10 -25.50 24.49 18.99
C VAL A 10 -24.60 23.35 19.50
N LEU A 11 -24.64 23.02 20.80
CA LEU A 11 -23.90 21.89 21.37
C LEU A 11 -24.45 20.52 20.89
N LEU A 12 -25.74 20.41 20.60
CA LEU A 12 -26.34 19.20 20.05
C LEU A 12 -25.98 18.98 18.56
N TRP A 13 -25.66 20.04 17.82
CA TRP A 13 -25.25 19.95 16.42
C TRP A 13 -23.76 19.58 16.25
N LEU A 14 -22.92 19.79 17.25
CA LEU A 14 -21.51 19.42 17.25
C LEU A 14 -21.28 17.92 17.56
N GLY A 15 -22.33 17.18 17.95
CA GLY A 15 -22.25 15.77 18.35
C GLY A 15 -22.44 14.75 17.23
N VAL A 16 -22.74 15.17 16.00
CA VAL A 16 -22.87 14.26 14.86
C VAL A 16 -21.72 14.50 13.88
N ILE A 17 -20.49 14.27 14.33
CA ILE A 17 -19.45 13.89 13.39
C ILE A 17 -19.80 12.46 13.00
N PRO A 18 -20.19 12.17 11.74
CA PRO A 18 -20.22 10.78 11.31
C PRO A 18 -18.81 10.28 11.55
N ALA A 19 -18.64 9.35 12.49
CA ALA A 19 -17.48 8.51 12.52
C ALA A 19 -17.51 7.74 11.19
N VAL A 20 -16.97 8.35 10.14
CA VAL A 20 -16.50 7.61 8.98
C VAL A 20 -15.49 6.66 9.59
N GLN A 21 -15.94 5.45 9.89
CA GLN A 21 -15.09 4.39 10.38
C GLN A 21 -14.07 4.16 9.30
N ALA A 22 -12.93 4.84 9.46
CA ALA A 22 -11.78 4.57 8.63
C ALA A 22 -11.50 3.09 8.80
N GLN A 23 -11.74 2.34 7.72
CA GLN A 23 -11.54 0.91 7.69
C GLN A 23 -10.13 0.63 8.18
N SER A 24 -9.96 -0.21 9.20
CA SER A 24 -8.65 -0.49 9.76
C SER A 24 -7.77 -1.19 8.73
N PHE A 25 -6.45 -1.02 8.79
CA PHE A 25 -5.52 -1.76 7.93
C PHE A 25 -5.75 -3.28 8.03
N ASP A 26 -6.01 -3.79 9.23
CA ASP A 26 -6.24 -5.23 9.45
C ASP A 26 -7.45 -5.75 8.67
N LYS A 27 -8.53 -4.98 8.63
CA LYS A 27 -9.72 -5.36 7.85
C LYS A 27 -9.43 -5.38 6.36
N LEU A 28 -8.76 -4.34 5.85
CA LEU A 28 -8.36 -4.27 4.44
C LEU A 28 -7.42 -5.42 4.07
N TRP A 29 -6.45 -5.75 4.91
CA TRP A 29 -5.55 -6.88 4.65
C TRP A 29 -6.27 -8.23 4.66
N LYS A 30 -7.25 -8.45 5.53
CA LYS A 30 -8.10 -9.66 5.49
C LYS A 30 -8.85 -9.77 4.16
N GLU A 31 -9.38 -8.67 3.66
CA GLU A 31 -10.04 -8.64 2.35
C GLU A 31 -9.07 -8.93 1.19
N VAL A 32 -7.84 -8.40 1.25
CA VAL A 32 -6.76 -8.71 0.30
C VAL A 32 -6.45 -10.21 0.29
N GLU A 33 -6.26 -10.82 1.47
CA GLU A 33 -5.98 -12.24 1.59
C GLU A 33 -7.12 -13.11 1.04
N GLN A 34 -8.36 -12.74 1.34
CA GLN A 34 -9.54 -13.45 0.80
C GLN A 34 -9.62 -13.34 -0.72
N ALA A 35 -9.37 -12.17 -1.28
CA ALA A 35 -9.33 -11.97 -2.73
C ALA A 35 -8.19 -12.78 -3.37
N GLY A 36 -7.03 -12.85 -2.74
CA GLY A 36 -5.91 -13.68 -3.19
C GLY A 36 -6.25 -15.16 -3.21
N LYS A 37 -6.88 -15.68 -2.14
CA LYS A 37 -7.34 -17.08 -2.06
C LYS A 37 -8.38 -17.44 -3.12
N LYS A 38 -9.18 -16.47 -3.54
CA LYS A 38 -10.20 -16.63 -4.60
C LYS A 38 -9.65 -16.38 -6.01
N SER A 39 -8.34 -16.18 -6.14
CA SER A 39 -7.68 -15.89 -7.42
C SER A 39 -8.30 -14.67 -8.16
N LEU A 40 -8.54 -13.60 -7.41
CA LEU A 40 -9.09 -12.34 -7.91
C LEU A 40 -8.01 -11.23 -7.97
N PRO A 41 -7.06 -11.28 -8.91
CA PRO A 41 -5.91 -10.37 -8.93
C PRO A 41 -6.32 -8.90 -9.07
N LYS A 42 -7.30 -8.57 -9.87
CA LYS A 42 -7.80 -7.19 -10.03
C LYS A 42 -8.38 -6.63 -8.74
N THR A 43 -9.06 -7.46 -7.94
CA THR A 43 -9.59 -7.08 -6.63
C THR A 43 -8.45 -6.84 -5.64
N VAL A 44 -7.42 -7.68 -5.65
CA VAL A 44 -6.22 -7.48 -4.82
C VAL A 44 -5.54 -6.15 -5.16
N ILE A 45 -5.36 -5.86 -6.44
CA ILE A 45 -4.76 -4.59 -6.91
C ILE A 45 -5.56 -3.39 -6.39
N LYS A 46 -6.88 -3.42 -6.50
CA LYS A 46 -7.76 -2.35 -6.02
C LYS A 46 -7.63 -2.15 -4.51
N LEU A 47 -7.72 -3.22 -3.72
CA LEU A 47 -7.64 -3.16 -2.26
C LEU A 47 -6.26 -2.69 -1.78
N THR A 48 -5.19 -3.15 -2.41
CA THR A 48 -3.83 -2.68 -2.08
C THR A 48 -3.62 -1.22 -2.44
N ASP A 49 -4.25 -0.71 -3.50
CA ASP A 49 -4.25 0.73 -3.80
C ASP A 49 -4.98 1.55 -2.72
N GLU A 50 -6.08 1.05 -2.20
CA GLU A 50 -6.79 1.67 -1.07
C GLU A 50 -5.93 1.71 0.21
N ILE A 51 -5.22 0.60 0.51
CA ILE A 51 -4.27 0.54 1.65
C ILE A 51 -3.13 1.54 1.45
N TYR A 52 -2.57 1.61 0.23
CA TYR A 52 -1.50 2.55 -0.08
C TYR A 52 -1.93 4.00 0.17
N ARG A 53 -3.08 4.41 -0.37
CA ARG A 53 -3.63 5.77 -0.18
C ARG A 53 -3.95 6.08 1.28
N LYS A 54 -4.45 5.09 2.02
CA LYS A 54 -4.68 5.23 3.46
C LYS A 54 -3.36 5.42 4.20
N GLY A 55 -2.35 4.61 3.88
CA GLY A 55 -1.00 4.74 4.43
C GLY A 55 -0.37 6.10 4.15
N GLU A 56 -0.58 6.63 2.95
CA GLU A 56 -0.12 7.97 2.57
C GLU A 56 -0.76 9.07 3.43
N LYS A 57 -2.08 9.02 3.62
CA LYS A 57 -2.81 9.97 4.49
C LYS A 57 -2.34 9.90 5.95
N GLU A 58 -2.08 8.70 6.45
CA GLU A 58 -1.65 8.47 7.84
C GLU A 58 -0.13 8.52 8.02
N LYS A 59 0.62 8.79 6.95
CA LYS A 59 2.09 8.81 6.93
C LYS A 59 2.70 7.50 7.43
N ASN A 60 2.07 6.39 7.10
CA ASN A 60 2.49 5.04 7.48
C ASN A 60 3.22 4.37 6.31
N SER A 61 4.52 4.62 6.21
CA SER A 61 5.37 4.11 5.13
C SER A 61 5.45 2.58 5.10
N ALA A 62 5.36 1.90 6.23
CA ALA A 62 5.36 0.45 6.30
C ALA A 62 4.13 -0.16 5.61
N GLN A 63 2.94 0.41 5.82
CA GLN A 63 1.72 -0.03 5.15
C GLN A 63 1.75 0.31 3.66
N MET A 64 2.28 1.47 3.30
CA MET A 64 2.46 1.86 1.90
C MET A 64 3.38 0.88 1.18
N LEU A 65 4.52 0.53 1.76
CA LEU A 65 5.49 -0.37 1.14
C LEU A 65 4.93 -1.78 0.98
N LYS A 66 4.29 -2.31 2.03
CA LYS A 66 3.64 -3.63 1.97
C LYS A 66 2.57 -3.67 0.86
N ALA A 67 1.72 -2.65 0.78
CA ALA A 67 0.69 -2.54 -0.25
C ALA A 67 1.29 -2.43 -1.65
N TYR A 68 2.36 -1.66 -1.81
CA TYR A 68 3.07 -1.50 -3.07
C TYR A 68 3.62 -2.84 -3.58
N MET A 69 4.28 -3.62 -2.71
CA MET A 69 4.84 -4.92 -3.06
C MET A 69 3.77 -5.94 -3.46
N TRP A 70 2.67 -5.98 -2.73
CA TRP A 70 1.54 -6.83 -3.08
C TRP A 70 0.93 -6.43 -4.42
N ARG A 71 0.77 -5.13 -4.66
CA ARG A 71 0.27 -4.61 -5.94
C ARG A 71 1.18 -5.00 -7.09
N MET A 72 2.51 -4.83 -6.97
CA MET A 72 3.46 -5.24 -8.00
C MET A 72 3.29 -6.71 -8.40
N LYS A 73 3.26 -7.60 -7.39
CA LYS A 73 3.09 -9.03 -7.61
C LYS A 73 1.82 -9.38 -8.39
N TYR A 74 0.69 -8.81 -8.01
CA TYR A 74 -0.59 -9.10 -8.66
C TYR A 74 -0.76 -8.35 -9.98
N GLN A 75 -0.13 -7.19 -10.12
CA GLN A 75 -0.13 -6.46 -11.39
C GLN A 75 0.56 -7.25 -12.49
N GLU A 76 1.65 -7.94 -12.20
CA GLU A 76 2.34 -8.79 -13.15
C GLU A 76 1.49 -9.97 -13.64
N ILE A 77 0.61 -10.52 -12.78
CA ILE A 77 -0.36 -11.55 -13.18
C ILE A 77 -1.36 -11.01 -14.22
N VAL A 78 -1.78 -9.75 -14.07
CA VAL A 78 -2.78 -9.12 -14.96
C VAL A 78 -2.14 -8.54 -16.21
N THR A 79 -0.96 -7.95 -16.06
CA THR A 79 -0.22 -7.28 -17.14
C THR A 79 1.21 -7.77 -17.11
N PRO A 80 1.58 -8.73 -17.96
CA PRO A 80 2.97 -9.16 -18.11
C PRO A 80 3.90 -7.97 -18.37
N ASP A 81 5.13 -8.08 -17.89
CA ASP A 81 6.18 -7.05 -17.98
C ASP A 81 5.95 -5.78 -17.12
N SER A 82 4.87 -5.72 -16.35
CA SER A 82 4.63 -4.60 -15.43
C SER A 82 5.60 -4.55 -14.24
N PHE A 83 6.34 -5.62 -13.99
CA PHE A 83 7.33 -5.71 -12.92
C PHE A 83 8.38 -4.60 -13.00
N TYR A 84 8.91 -4.32 -14.18
CA TYR A 84 9.90 -3.27 -14.39
C TYR A 84 9.36 -1.87 -14.09
N VAL A 85 8.10 -1.64 -14.39
CA VAL A 85 7.41 -0.38 -14.06
C VAL A 85 7.32 -0.22 -12.54
N GLY A 86 6.97 -1.30 -11.84
CA GLY A 86 6.92 -1.33 -10.38
C GLY A 86 8.30 -1.12 -9.75
N LEU A 87 9.33 -1.77 -10.26
CA LEU A 87 10.71 -1.61 -9.78
C LEU A 87 11.21 -0.16 -9.95
N THR A 88 10.97 0.43 -11.12
CA THR A 88 11.30 1.85 -11.37
C THR A 88 10.59 2.78 -10.39
N GLY A 89 9.33 2.49 -10.06
CA GLY A 89 8.59 3.24 -9.05
C GLY A 89 9.21 3.16 -7.65
N LEU A 90 9.69 1.98 -7.24
CA LEU A 90 10.43 1.82 -5.97
C LEU A 90 11.73 2.63 -5.96
N GLU A 91 12.48 2.62 -7.05
CA GLU A 91 13.71 3.40 -7.19
C GLU A 91 13.45 4.90 -7.09
N GLN A 92 12.40 5.38 -7.74
CA GLN A 92 11.99 6.78 -7.63
C GLN A 92 11.57 7.14 -6.21
N TRP A 93 10.82 6.27 -5.55
CA TRP A 93 10.44 6.48 -4.15
C TRP A 93 11.67 6.56 -3.25
N ALA A 94 12.65 5.67 -3.41
CA ALA A 94 13.90 5.71 -2.65
C ALA A 94 14.69 7.01 -2.85
N LYS A 95 14.67 7.57 -4.06
CA LYS A 95 15.31 8.87 -4.36
C LYS A 95 14.57 10.06 -3.75
N GLN A 96 13.25 10.00 -3.69
CA GLN A 96 12.40 11.12 -3.27
C GLN A 96 12.16 11.17 -1.76
N THR A 97 12.21 10.02 -1.07
CA THR A 97 11.94 9.99 0.37
C THR A 97 12.98 10.77 1.17
N LYS A 98 12.50 11.62 2.08
CA LYS A 98 13.34 12.40 2.99
C LYS A 98 13.67 11.63 4.28
N GLN A 99 12.94 10.55 4.57
CA GLN A 99 13.13 9.75 5.77
C GLN A 99 14.29 8.78 5.59
N PRO A 100 15.38 8.88 6.39
CA PRO A 100 16.56 8.00 6.22
C PRO A 100 16.23 6.52 6.40
N MET A 101 15.34 6.18 7.34
CA MET A 101 14.90 4.81 7.60
C MET A 101 14.19 4.22 6.38
N ASP A 102 13.22 4.95 5.82
CA ASP A 102 12.47 4.50 4.64
C ASP A 102 13.40 4.32 3.44
N ARG A 103 14.35 5.24 3.26
CA ARG A 103 15.36 5.15 2.19
C ARG A 103 16.21 3.88 2.33
N ALA A 104 16.69 3.59 3.54
CA ALA A 104 17.49 2.40 3.80
C ALA A 104 16.71 1.11 3.52
N ILE A 105 15.46 1.04 3.96
CA ILE A 105 14.57 -0.11 3.71
C ILE A 105 14.31 -0.28 2.21
N LEU A 106 14.00 0.80 1.50
CA LEU A 106 13.75 0.76 0.05
C LEU A 106 15.00 0.30 -0.73
N HIS A 107 16.18 0.82 -0.41
CA HIS A 107 17.42 0.36 -1.04
C HIS A 107 17.72 -1.11 -0.76
N SER A 108 17.51 -1.57 0.48
CA SER A 108 17.69 -2.97 0.84
C SER A 108 16.73 -3.89 0.06
N LEU A 109 15.48 -3.49 -0.07
CA LEU A 109 14.48 -4.23 -0.83
C LEU A 109 14.82 -4.27 -2.33
N ILE A 110 15.19 -3.14 -2.93
CA ILE A 110 15.59 -3.06 -4.34
C ILE A 110 16.81 -3.93 -4.60
N ALA A 111 17.81 -3.89 -3.72
CA ALA A 111 18.99 -4.75 -3.82
C ALA A 111 18.63 -6.25 -3.76
N GLY A 112 17.71 -6.65 -2.88
CA GLY A 112 17.18 -8.01 -2.81
C GLY A 112 16.51 -8.44 -4.12
N ILE A 113 15.67 -7.59 -4.69
CA ILE A 113 15.01 -7.86 -5.97
C ILE A 113 16.04 -8.07 -7.10
N TYR A 114 17.05 -7.24 -7.18
CA TYR A 114 18.12 -7.40 -8.18
C TYR A 114 18.94 -8.68 -7.96
N ALA A 115 19.21 -9.04 -6.70
CA ALA A 115 19.93 -10.29 -6.37
C ALA A 115 19.12 -11.52 -6.79
N ASP A 116 17.82 -11.55 -6.49
CA ASP A 116 16.92 -12.63 -6.89
C ASP A 116 16.85 -12.76 -8.42
N TYR A 117 16.76 -11.65 -9.12
CA TYR A 117 16.77 -11.64 -10.58
C TYR A 117 18.08 -12.16 -11.17
N ALA A 118 19.22 -11.75 -10.61
CA ALA A 118 20.54 -12.26 -11.03
C ALA A 118 20.65 -13.77 -10.80
N CYS A 119 20.18 -14.28 -9.66
CA CYS A 119 20.17 -15.73 -9.39
C CYS A 119 19.32 -16.50 -10.41
N LEU A 120 18.17 -15.99 -10.81
CA LEU A 120 17.30 -16.60 -11.84
C LEU A 120 18.01 -16.69 -13.19
N LEU A 121 18.74 -15.65 -13.60
CA LEU A 121 19.52 -15.66 -14.83
C LEU A 121 20.63 -16.71 -14.79
N TYR A 122 21.37 -16.79 -13.67
CA TYR A 122 22.46 -17.78 -13.51
C TYR A 122 21.96 -19.24 -13.52
N THR A 123 20.80 -19.51 -12.93
CA THR A 123 20.22 -20.86 -12.94
C THR A 123 19.65 -21.25 -14.30
N SER A 124 19.14 -20.30 -15.08
CA SER A 124 18.68 -20.53 -16.45
C SER A 124 19.85 -20.89 -17.39
N ASP A 125 20.97 -20.19 -17.30
CA ASP A 125 22.14 -20.45 -18.14
C ASP A 125 22.86 -21.76 -17.77
N ALA A 126 22.73 -22.23 -16.53
CA ALA A 126 23.31 -23.50 -16.09
C ALA A 126 22.46 -24.72 -16.46
N ALA A 127 21.23 -24.55 -16.93
CA ALA A 127 20.32 -25.62 -17.36
C ALA A 127 20.44 -25.98 -18.86
N ASP A 128 21.11 -25.16 -19.66
CA ASP A 128 21.43 -25.38 -21.06
C ASP A 128 22.84 -25.98 -21.21
#